data_246e17e4cd8acf83c3caf0e0c5dbb425
#
_entry.id   246e17e4cd8acf83c3caf0e0c5dbb425
#
_cell.length_a   1.000
_cell.length_b   1.000
_cell.length_c   1.000
_cell.angle_alpha   90.00
_cell.angle_beta   90.00
_cell.angle_gamma   90.00
#
_symmetry.space_group_name_H-M   'P 1'
#
loop_
_entity.id
_entity.type
_entity.pdbx_description
1 polymer ?
#
loop_
_entity_poly.entity_id
_entity_poly.type
_entity_poly.pdbx_seq_one_letter_code
_entity_poly.pdbx_strand_id
1 'polypeptide(L)'
;MKIIIIIIYKIIRYYLCLIINYLRKIMKVEKTKISSSLNSSISVISREEAFFQSPFHSHPELELVYIKESYGKRIIGNSVEQFVSGDMVFLGSDIPHVWLNDEIYYKDISSLKAKAIVIYFNKDIFGPAFYDLKETKKINTLFNQANKGLAIKGKTNELIAKKLEKLIHKENFEIIIGLFEILSILSESNEISFVNNEAYTLAADESKNDRLSEVYQYVKENYKEDISLNEIAKIANVTPTSFCRMFKLKTKKSFIEYLNEIRVSHACKLLIETDMGMSEIAYECGHKTASNFNRLFKKLTGTTPKEYRKKTEN
;
A
#
# COMPACT_ATOMS: atom_id res chain seq x y z
N MET A 1 -31.27 26.17 -30.85
CA MET A 1 -31.35 25.23 -29.71
C MET A 1 -30.51 23.97 -29.90
N LYS A 2 -30.62 23.18 -30.99
CA LYS A 2 -29.82 21.96 -31.22
C LYS A 2 -28.28 22.17 -31.24
N ILE A 3 -27.80 23.27 -31.83
CA ILE A 3 -26.36 23.58 -31.94
C ILE A 3 -25.75 23.86 -30.55
N ILE A 4 -26.46 24.57 -29.67
CA ILE A 4 -26.00 24.90 -28.30
C ILE A 4 -25.88 23.60 -27.47
N ILE A 5 -26.83 22.69 -27.60
CA ILE A 5 -26.79 21.38 -26.90
C ILE A 5 -25.59 20.55 -27.36
N ILE A 6 -25.27 20.56 -28.66
CA ILE A 6 -24.11 19.84 -29.21
C ILE A 6 -22.77 20.44 -28.69
N ILE A 7 -22.71 21.78 -28.60
CA ILE A 7 -21.52 22.47 -28.07
C ILE A 7 -21.32 22.14 -26.56
N ILE A 8 -22.41 22.24 -25.78
CA ILE A 8 -22.38 21.89 -24.35
C ILE A 8 -21.97 20.43 -24.15
N TYR A 9 -22.51 19.49 -24.94
CA TYR A 9 -22.14 18.08 -24.88
C TYR A 9 -20.66 17.83 -25.22
N LYS A 10 -20.12 18.53 -26.24
CA LYS A 10 -18.69 18.46 -26.59
C LYS A 10 -17.80 19.04 -25.50
N ILE A 11 -18.21 20.14 -24.87
CA ILE A 11 -17.47 20.75 -23.76
C ILE A 11 -17.46 19.83 -22.54
N ILE A 12 -18.61 19.29 -22.14
CA ILE A 12 -18.71 18.33 -21.02
C ILE A 12 -17.86 17.09 -21.32
N ARG A 13 -17.92 16.53 -22.52
CA ARG A 13 -17.14 15.39 -22.93
C ARG A 13 -15.63 15.68 -22.92
N TYR A 14 -15.22 16.88 -23.30
CA TYR A 14 -13.82 17.33 -23.25
C TYR A 14 -13.32 17.44 -21.81
N TYR A 15 -14.09 18.08 -20.93
CA TYR A 15 -13.74 18.17 -19.50
C TYR A 15 -13.78 16.80 -18.80
N LEU A 16 -14.74 15.94 -19.10
CA LEU A 16 -14.75 14.56 -18.62
C LEU A 16 -13.51 13.80 -19.07
N CYS A 17 -13.10 13.95 -20.33
CA CYS A 17 -11.88 13.31 -20.86
C CYS A 17 -10.60 13.83 -20.17
N LEU A 18 -10.53 15.14 -19.86
CA LEU A 18 -9.43 15.73 -19.11
C LEU A 18 -9.39 15.22 -17.66
N ILE A 19 -10.55 15.15 -17.00
CA ILE A 19 -10.69 14.62 -15.65
C ILE A 19 -10.30 13.12 -15.62
N ILE A 20 -10.79 12.33 -16.56
CA ILE A 20 -10.46 10.90 -16.70
C ILE A 20 -8.97 10.71 -16.95
N ASN A 21 -8.34 11.51 -17.83
CA ASN A 21 -6.90 11.44 -18.09
C ASN A 21 -6.08 11.89 -16.87
N TYR A 22 -6.55 12.90 -16.13
CA TYR A 22 -5.95 13.35 -14.88
C TYR A 22 -6.04 12.27 -13.79
N LEU A 23 -7.24 11.67 -13.63
CA LEU A 23 -7.43 10.53 -12.71
C LEU A 23 -6.60 9.31 -13.12
N ARG A 24 -6.52 8.96 -14.41
CA ARG A 24 -5.64 7.89 -14.91
C ARG A 24 -4.17 8.13 -14.58
N LYS A 25 -3.72 9.39 -14.62
CA LYS A 25 -2.34 9.75 -14.28
C LYS A 25 -2.07 9.63 -12.76
N ILE A 26 -3.08 9.95 -11.93
CA ILE A 26 -2.98 9.84 -10.46
C ILE A 26 -3.03 8.37 -10.01
N MET A 27 -3.75 7.51 -10.70
CA MET A 27 -4.08 6.14 -10.26
C MET A 27 -3.13 5.05 -10.78
N LYS A 28 -2.13 5.40 -11.57
CA LYS A 28 -1.08 4.46 -11.94
C LYS A 28 -0.12 4.30 -10.77
N VAL A 29 0.07 3.06 -10.27
CA VAL A 29 1.09 2.81 -9.23
C VAL A 29 2.46 3.10 -9.84
N GLU A 30 3.04 4.20 -9.46
CA GLU A 30 4.38 4.59 -9.86
C GLU A 30 5.38 4.02 -8.85
N LYS A 31 6.37 3.26 -9.32
CA LYS A 31 7.54 2.97 -8.47
C LYS A 31 8.35 4.25 -8.38
N THR A 32 8.20 4.96 -7.28
CA THR A 32 8.95 6.17 -7.01
C THR A 32 10.17 5.84 -6.15
N LYS A 33 11.31 6.41 -6.49
CA LYS A 33 12.38 6.59 -5.50
C LYS A 33 12.02 7.86 -4.75
N ILE A 34 11.85 7.73 -3.43
CA ILE A 34 11.79 8.93 -2.59
C ILE A 34 13.11 9.64 -2.80
N SER A 35 13.07 10.83 -3.41
CA SER A 35 14.24 11.69 -3.47
C SER A 35 14.52 12.18 -2.05
N SER A 36 15.13 11.29 -1.25
CA SER A 36 15.84 11.75 -0.07
C SER A 36 16.82 12.82 -0.57
N SER A 37 16.80 13.98 0.05
CA SER A 37 17.85 14.98 -0.13
C SER A 37 19.19 14.24 -0.09
N LEU A 38 19.80 14.13 -1.18
CA LEU A 38 20.94 13.38 -1.73
C LEU A 38 21.84 12.53 -0.81
N ASN A 39 21.72 12.55 0.54
CA ASN A 39 22.63 11.83 1.46
C ASN A 39 22.01 11.34 2.78
N SER A 40 20.70 11.37 2.99
CA SER A 40 20.13 10.96 4.27
C SER A 40 19.52 9.56 4.24
N SER A 41 19.96 8.67 5.14
CA SER A 41 19.42 7.33 5.34
C SER A 41 18.01 7.34 5.97
N ILE A 42 17.64 8.44 6.62
CA ILE A 42 16.34 8.68 7.24
C ILE A 42 15.90 10.08 6.81
N SER A 43 14.72 10.19 6.21
CA SER A 43 14.14 11.48 5.82
C SER A 43 12.93 11.80 6.69
N VAL A 44 12.92 12.95 7.32
CA VAL A 44 11.79 13.48 8.09
C VAL A 44 11.29 14.73 7.37
N ILE A 45 10.07 14.67 6.83
CA ILE A 45 9.53 15.72 5.96
C ILE A 45 8.25 16.26 6.55
N SER A 46 8.20 17.59 6.76
CA SER A 46 6.97 18.33 7.02
C SER A 46 6.40 18.83 5.69
N ARG A 47 5.19 18.42 5.35
CA ARG A 47 4.48 18.87 4.15
C ARG A 47 3.38 19.84 4.51
N GLU A 48 3.28 20.92 3.75
CA GLU A 48 2.15 21.85 3.77
C GLU A 48 1.84 22.23 2.32
N GLU A 49 0.74 21.72 1.78
CA GLU A 49 0.35 21.84 0.38
C GLU A 49 -1.13 22.23 0.31
N ALA A 50 -1.60 22.69 -0.86
CA ALA A 50 -3.04 22.91 -1.07
C ALA A 50 -3.81 21.59 -0.94
N PHE A 51 -3.25 20.52 -1.44
CA PHE A 51 -3.73 19.14 -1.35
C PHE A 51 -2.56 18.18 -1.57
N PHE A 52 -2.65 16.92 -1.11
CA PHE A 52 -1.62 15.92 -1.33
C PHE A 52 -1.55 15.56 -2.82
N GLN A 53 -0.35 15.72 -3.42
CA GLN A 53 -0.14 15.58 -4.87
C GLN A 53 0.49 14.25 -5.27
N SER A 54 0.87 13.41 -4.29
CA SER A 54 1.49 12.12 -4.59
C SER A 54 0.54 11.24 -5.38
N PRO A 55 0.97 10.64 -6.51
CA PRO A 55 0.14 9.67 -7.22
C PRO A 55 -0.03 8.39 -6.39
N PHE A 56 -0.85 7.45 -6.86
CA PHE A 56 -0.88 6.11 -6.29
C PHE A 56 0.45 5.41 -6.59
N HIS A 57 1.27 5.20 -5.57
CA HIS A 57 2.67 4.79 -5.70
C HIS A 57 3.10 3.75 -4.67
N SER A 58 4.26 3.18 -4.88
CA SER A 58 4.97 2.33 -3.91
C SER A 58 6.47 2.59 -3.97
N HIS A 59 7.17 2.35 -2.87
CA HIS A 59 8.61 2.52 -2.73
C HIS A 59 9.19 1.53 -1.70
N PRO A 60 10.50 1.24 -1.74
CA PRO A 60 11.13 0.24 -0.87
C PRO A 60 11.30 0.69 0.58
N GLU A 61 11.23 1.99 0.87
CA GLU A 61 11.35 2.53 2.21
C GLU A 61 10.13 2.17 3.07
N LEU A 62 10.33 2.01 4.38
CA LEU A 62 9.25 2.08 5.35
C LEU A 62 8.82 3.53 5.51
N GLU A 63 7.53 3.75 5.74
CA GLU A 63 6.95 5.08 5.83
C GLU A 63 6.04 5.21 7.05
N LEU A 64 6.28 6.22 7.88
CA LEU A 64 5.35 6.64 8.92
C LEU A 64 4.72 7.96 8.52
N VAL A 65 3.41 7.96 8.30
CA VAL A 65 2.64 9.16 7.92
C VAL A 65 1.79 9.60 9.08
N TYR A 66 1.86 10.87 9.43
CA TYR A 66 0.98 11.55 10.37
C TYR A 66 0.28 12.72 9.68
N ILE A 67 -1.03 12.67 9.58
CA ILE A 67 -1.87 13.73 9.00
C ILE A 67 -2.16 14.77 10.09
N LYS A 68 -1.51 15.94 10.02
CA LYS A 68 -1.75 17.03 10.96
C LYS A 68 -3.07 17.73 10.71
N GLU A 69 -3.32 18.04 9.44
CA GLU A 69 -4.50 18.79 9.00
C GLU A 69 -4.85 18.34 7.59
N SER A 70 -5.89 17.64 7.45
CA SER A 70 -6.53 17.25 6.19
C SER A 70 -7.59 16.21 6.42
N TYR A 71 -8.45 15.98 5.43
CA TYR A 71 -9.38 14.86 5.37
C TYR A 71 -9.64 14.42 3.93
N GLY A 72 -10.14 13.20 3.77
CA GLY A 72 -10.40 12.60 2.47
C GLY A 72 -10.40 11.09 2.53
N LYS A 73 -9.94 10.43 1.48
CA LYS A 73 -9.81 8.97 1.38
C LYS A 73 -8.36 8.57 1.25
N ARG A 74 -7.94 7.52 1.95
CA ARG A 74 -6.66 6.86 1.72
C ARG A 74 -6.89 5.49 1.10
N ILE A 75 -6.02 5.13 0.18
CA ILE A 75 -5.96 3.80 -0.40
C ILE A 75 -4.60 3.23 0.00
N ILE A 76 -4.60 2.10 0.69
CA ILE A 76 -3.38 1.41 1.15
C ILE A 76 -3.55 -0.07 0.83
N GLY A 77 -2.75 -0.60 -0.08
CA GLY A 77 -2.91 -1.96 -0.56
C GLY A 77 -4.28 -2.17 -1.20
N ASN A 78 -5.13 -3.00 -0.58
CA ASN A 78 -6.50 -3.25 -1.01
C ASN A 78 -7.57 -2.59 -0.11
N SER A 79 -7.15 -1.79 0.88
CA SER A 79 -8.05 -1.07 1.77
C SER A 79 -8.33 0.34 1.26
N VAL A 80 -9.60 0.76 1.34
CA VAL A 80 -10.05 2.13 1.06
C VAL A 80 -10.79 2.63 2.29
N GLU A 81 -10.20 3.61 2.95
CA GLU A 81 -10.73 4.16 4.20
C GLU A 81 -10.75 5.68 4.18
N GLN A 82 -11.64 6.29 4.96
CA GLN A 82 -11.60 7.72 5.22
C GLN A 82 -10.42 8.03 6.15
N PHE A 83 -9.75 9.15 5.90
CA PHE A 83 -8.80 9.73 6.84
C PHE A 83 -9.23 11.12 7.27
N VAL A 84 -8.81 11.53 8.44
CA VAL A 84 -9.04 12.85 9.01
C VAL A 84 -7.78 13.36 9.68
N SER A 85 -7.78 14.61 10.11
CA SER A 85 -6.70 15.15 10.95
C SER A 85 -6.47 14.27 12.17
N GLY A 86 -5.21 13.97 12.46
CA GLY A 86 -4.79 13.02 13.49
C GLY A 86 -4.59 11.58 12.98
N ASP A 87 -4.95 11.24 11.74
CA ASP A 87 -4.71 9.91 11.20
C ASP A 87 -3.21 9.60 11.13
N MET A 88 -2.83 8.41 11.55
CA MET A 88 -1.44 7.96 11.55
C MET A 88 -1.33 6.52 11.08
N VAL A 89 -0.44 6.28 10.11
CA VAL A 89 -0.22 4.95 9.53
C VAL A 89 1.26 4.67 9.39
N PHE A 90 1.66 3.44 9.73
CA PHE A 90 3.00 2.93 9.46
C PHE A 90 2.94 1.86 8.36
N LEU A 91 3.65 2.09 7.28
CA LEU A 91 3.69 1.28 6.06
C LEU A 91 5.01 0.54 5.94
N GLY A 92 4.94 -0.74 5.57
CA GLY A 92 6.07 -1.54 5.15
C GLY A 92 6.50 -1.22 3.72
N SER A 93 7.62 -1.81 3.31
CA SER A 93 8.19 -1.64 1.97
C SER A 93 7.21 -2.06 0.88
N ASP A 94 7.21 -1.34 -0.23
CA ASP A 94 6.48 -1.66 -1.48
C ASP A 94 4.93 -1.76 -1.35
N ILE A 95 4.31 -1.29 -0.26
CA ILE A 95 2.85 -1.19 -0.17
C ILE A 95 2.37 -0.08 -1.10
N PRO A 96 1.50 -0.36 -2.10
CA PRO A 96 0.87 0.69 -2.89
C PRO A 96 -0.04 1.56 -2.02
N HIS A 97 0.12 2.88 -2.11
CA HIS A 97 -0.66 3.80 -1.29
C HIS A 97 -0.84 5.17 -1.91
N VAL A 98 -1.90 5.88 -1.46
CA VAL A 98 -2.20 7.28 -1.80
C VAL A 98 -3.15 7.87 -0.76
N TRP A 99 -3.02 9.17 -0.52
CA TRP A 99 -3.99 10.00 0.18
C TRP A 99 -4.66 10.95 -0.82
N LEU A 100 -5.97 10.83 -0.98
CA LEU A 100 -6.80 11.65 -1.85
C LEU A 100 -7.61 12.60 -0.97
N ASN A 101 -7.37 13.89 -1.11
CA ASN A 101 -8.13 14.90 -0.39
C ASN A 101 -9.60 14.91 -0.82
N ASP A 102 -10.48 15.41 0.03
CA ASP A 102 -11.86 15.71 -0.33
C ASP A 102 -11.92 16.73 -1.47
N GLU A 103 -12.98 16.71 -2.28
CA GLU A 103 -13.13 17.55 -3.46
C GLU A 103 -12.98 19.06 -3.18
N ILE A 104 -13.31 19.50 -1.98
CA ILE A 104 -13.22 20.91 -1.60
C ILE A 104 -11.78 21.44 -1.64
N TYR A 105 -10.77 20.58 -1.42
CA TYR A 105 -9.36 20.97 -1.47
C TYR A 105 -8.88 21.33 -2.89
N TYR A 106 -9.54 20.84 -3.92
CA TYR A 106 -9.17 21.07 -5.32
C TYR A 106 -9.85 22.31 -5.93
N LYS A 107 -10.65 23.05 -5.13
CA LYS A 107 -11.30 24.28 -5.58
C LYS A 107 -10.38 25.47 -5.34
N ASP A 108 -10.18 26.30 -6.35
CA ASP A 108 -9.30 27.47 -6.32
C ASP A 108 -9.62 28.50 -5.19
N ILE A 109 -10.85 28.43 -4.67
CA ILE A 109 -11.32 29.31 -3.58
C ILE A 109 -11.09 28.73 -2.18
N SER A 110 -10.53 27.51 -2.10
CA SER A 110 -10.31 26.86 -0.81
C SER A 110 -9.12 27.48 -0.08
N SER A 111 -9.32 27.87 1.17
CA SER A 111 -8.25 28.26 2.10
C SER A 111 -7.69 27.05 2.85
N LEU A 112 -8.21 25.86 2.62
CA LEU A 112 -7.79 24.62 3.26
C LEU A 112 -6.39 24.23 2.79
N LYS A 113 -5.62 23.68 3.71
CA LYS A 113 -4.30 23.11 3.44
C LYS A 113 -4.21 21.68 3.94
N ALA A 114 -3.49 20.87 3.21
CA ALA A 114 -3.14 19.52 3.63
C ALA A 114 -1.76 19.59 4.31
N LYS A 115 -1.68 19.14 5.57
CA LYS A 115 -0.45 19.12 6.36
C LYS A 115 -0.17 17.73 6.88
N ALA A 116 1.05 17.26 6.68
CA ALA A 116 1.49 15.96 7.17
C ALA A 116 2.96 16.01 7.62
N ILE A 117 3.31 15.10 8.53
CA ILE A 117 4.71 14.78 8.83
C ILE A 117 4.93 13.34 8.38
N VAL A 118 5.99 13.12 7.61
CA VAL A 118 6.31 11.81 7.06
C VAL A 118 7.76 11.46 7.38
N ILE A 119 7.97 10.23 7.86
CA ILE A 119 9.31 9.66 8.01
C ILE A 119 9.47 8.54 7.00
N TYR A 120 10.57 8.58 6.25
CA TYR A 120 11.02 7.52 5.35
C TYR A 120 12.34 6.96 5.83
N PHE A 121 12.48 5.65 5.85
CA PHE A 121 13.76 4.99 6.12
C PHE A 121 13.78 3.58 5.54
N ASN A 122 14.97 3.09 5.18
CA ASN A 122 15.15 1.71 4.77
C ASN A 122 15.55 0.86 6.00
N LYS A 123 14.95 -0.31 6.18
CA LYS A 123 15.33 -1.24 7.27
C LYS A 123 16.81 -1.63 7.22
N ASP A 124 17.42 -1.64 6.02
CA ASP A 124 18.82 -2.04 5.84
C ASP A 124 19.82 -1.08 6.49
N ILE A 125 19.40 0.14 6.89
CA ILE A 125 20.26 1.10 7.61
C ILE A 125 20.75 0.56 8.97
N PHE A 126 20.01 -0.37 9.55
CA PHE A 126 20.39 -0.95 10.87
C PHE A 126 21.43 -2.07 10.75
N GLY A 127 21.65 -2.61 9.55
CA GLY A 127 22.53 -3.73 9.31
C GLY A 127 22.01 -5.07 9.86
N PRO A 128 22.56 -6.20 9.42
CA PRO A 128 22.06 -7.53 9.78
C PRO A 128 22.18 -7.84 11.28
N ALA A 129 23.26 -7.40 11.94
CA ALA A 129 23.49 -7.66 13.35
C ALA A 129 22.39 -7.07 14.27
N PHE A 130 21.74 -5.99 13.85
CA PHE A 130 20.61 -5.41 14.59
C PHE A 130 19.46 -6.41 14.76
N TYR A 131 19.18 -7.21 13.73
CA TYR A 131 18.07 -8.16 13.72
C TYR A 131 18.33 -9.45 14.51
N ASP A 132 19.59 -9.71 14.88
CA ASP A 132 20.00 -10.85 15.69
C ASP A 132 19.92 -10.56 17.20
N LEU A 133 19.79 -9.29 17.59
CA LEU A 133 19.70 -8.88 18.99
C LEU A 133 18.35 -9.31 19.59
N LYS A 134 18.39 -9.76 20.86
CA LYS A 134 17.15 -10.13 21.59
C LYS A 134 16.24 -8.92 21.82
N GLU A 135 16.83 -7.76 22.03
CA GLU A 135 16.18 -6.49 22.34
C GLU A 135 15.40 -5.93 21.15
N THR A 136 15.76 -6.29 19.92
CA THR A 136 15.12 -5.79 18.70
C THR A 136 14.03 -6.70 18.13
N LYS A 137 13.75 -7.86 18.76
CA LYS A 137 12.75 -8.82 18.28
C LYS A 137 11.36 -8.21 18.05
N LYS A 138 10.93 -7.31 18.95
CA LYS A 138 9.62 -6.66 18.82
C LYS A 138 9.60 -5.66 17.67
N ILE A 139 10.70 -4.96 17.42
CA ILE A 139 10.85 -4.06 16.26
C ILE A 139 10.84 -4.86 14.96
N ASN A 140 11.52 -6.00 14.92
CA ASN A 140 11.49 -6.89 13.75
C ASN A 140 10.07 -7.42 13.48
N THR A 141 9.33 -7.79 14.52
CA THR A 141 7.92 -8.16 14.41
C THR A 141 7.08 -7.00 13.87
N LEU A 142 7.28 -5.78 14.37
CA LEU A 142 6.62 -4.56 13.91
C LEU A 142 6.86 -4.33 12.40
N PHE A 143 8.10 -4.46 11.90
CA PHE A 143 8.40 -4.31 10.48
C PHE A 143 7.70 -5.36 9.61
N ASN A 144 7.62 -6.60 10.07
CA ASN A 144 6.88 -7.65 9.38
C ASN A 144 5.37 -7.38 9.35
N GLN A 145 4.82 -6.87 10.44
CA GLN A 145 3.41 -6.47 10.52
C GLN A 145 3.09 -5.26 9.64
N ALA A 146 4.05 -4.33 9.52
CA ALA A 146 3.92 -3.14 8.70
C ALA A 146 3.66 -3.46 7.21
N ASN A 147 4.00 -4.66 6.73
CA ASN A 147 3.67 -5.13 5.37
C ASN A 147 2.16 -5.25 5.11
N LYS A 148 1.30 -5.09 6.12
CA LYS A 148 -0.16 -4.99 5.99
C LYS A 148 -0.68 -3.57 6.20
N GLY A 149 0.22 -2.61 6.41
CA GLY A 149 -0.14 -1.28 6.90
C GLY A 149 -0.68 -1.33 8.33
N LEU A 150 -0.22 -0.45 9.18
CA LEU A 150 -0.58 -0.38 10.59
C LEU A 150 -1.19 0.99 10.88
N ALA A 151 -2.47 1.03 11.21
CA ALA A 151 -3.14 2.22 11.71
C ALA A 151 -2.87 2.37 13.21
N ILE A 152 -2.39 3.54 13.63
CA ILE A 152 -1.97 3.85 14.98
C ILE A 152 -3.02 4.76 15.62
N LYS A 153 -3.53 4.38 16.79
CA LYS A 153 -4.66 5.05 17.45
C LYS A 153 -4.34 5.42 18.90
N GLY A 154 -5.28 6.07 19.55
CA GLY A 154 -5.29 6.33 20.99
C GLY A 154 -4.07 7.10 21.50
N LYS A 155 -3.64 6.79 22.71
CA LYS A 155 -2.52 7.45 23.39
C LYS A 155 -1.20 7.24 22.68
N THR A 156 -1.02 6.12 22.01
CA THR A 156 0.18 5.82 21.18
C THR A 156 0.29 6.83 20.04
N ASN A 157 -0.80 7.11 19.33
CA ASN A 157 -0.84 8.12 18.28
C ASN A 157 -0.46 9.51 18.83
N GLU A 158 -1.10 9.95 19.91
CA GLU A 158 -0.83 11.25 20.54
C GLU A 158 0.65 11.41 20.96
N LEU A 159 1.23 10.35 21.53
CA LEU A 159 2.62 10.36 21.97
C LEU A 159 3.59 10.45 20.79
N ILE A 160 3.33 9.68 19.71
CA ILE A 160 4.15 9.70 18.51
C ILE A 160 4.00 11.02 17.77
N ALA A 161 2.78 11.58 17.67
CA ALA A 161 2.55 12.90 17.07
C ALA A 161 3.41 13.97 17.72
N LYS A 162 3.46 14.02 19.08
CA LYS A 162 4.32 14.95 19.82
C LYS A 162 5.82 14.75 19.55
N LYS A 163 6.24 13.49 19.33
CA LYS A 163 7.64 13.19 18.98
C LYS A 163 7.96 13.62 17.55
N LEU A 164 7.05 13.40 16.60
CA LEU A 164 7.19 13.84 15.22
C LEU A 164 7.32 15.35 15.10
N GLU A 165 6.48 16.09 15.84
CA GLU A 165 6.55 17.58 15.90
C GLU A 165 7.91 18.09 16.40
N LYS A 166 8.58 17.37 17.27
CA LYS A 166 9.93 17.70 17.72
C LYS A 166 11.00 17.24 16.73
N LEU A 167 10.77 16.07 16.09
CA LEU A 167 11.75 15.44 15.24
C LEU A 167 12.02 16.20 13.94
N ILE A 168 11.03 16.93 13.42
CA ILE A 168 11.19 17.79 12.23
C ILE A 168 12.20 18.93 12.41
N HIS A 169 12.57 19.24 13.65
CA HIS A 169 13.55 20.27 14.01
C HIS A 169 14.91 19.70 14.45
N LYS A 170 15.09 18.36 14.31
CA LYS A 170 16.31 17.66 14.68
C LYS A 170 17.15 17.35 13.46
N GLU A 171 18.45 17.21 13.70
CA GLU A 171 19.44 16.93 12.65
C GLU A 171 20.38 15.81 13.07
N ASN A 172 21.08 15.24 12.10
CA ASN A 172 22.15 14.28 12.31
C ASN A 172 21.72 13.09 13.19
N PHE A 173 22.50 12.77 14.22
CA PHE A 173 22.28 11.62 15.09
C PHE A 173 21.00 11.71 15.93
N GLU A 174 20.51 12.93 16.21
CA GLU A 174 19.25 13.12 16.93
C GLU A 174 18.03 12.55 16.17
N ILE A 175 18.07 12.54 14.83
CA ILE A 175 17.03 11.91 14.00
C ILE A 175 17.01 10.40 14.25
N ILE A 176 18.18 9.77 14.34
CA ILE A 176 18.31 8.32 14.61
C ILE A 176 17.72 8.00 15.98
N ILE A 177 18.10 8.76 17.02
CA ILE A 177 17.56 8.58 18.37
C ILE A 177 16.03 8.70 18.35
N GLY A 178 15.50 9.76 17.74
CA GLY A 178 14.06 9.99 17.66
C GLY A 178 13.32 8.88 16.91
N LEU A 179 13.89 8.34 15.83
CA LEU A 179 13.34 7.18 15.13
C LEU A 179 13.29 5.94 16.04
N PHE A 180 14.39 5.63 16.76
CA PHE A 180 14.41 4.49 17.69
C PHE A 180 13.39 4.65 18.81
N GLU A 181 13.22 5.83 19.37
CA GLU A 181 12.17 6.09 20.36
C GLU A 181 10.76 5.83 19.82
N ILE A 182 10.46 6.27 18.57
CA ILE A 182 9.19 6.02 17.91
C ILE A 182 9.00 4.52 17.66
N LEU A 183 10.01 3.83 17.13
CA LEU A 183 9.95 2.39 16.89
C LEU A 183 9.77 1.58 18.18
N SER A 184 10.41 1.99 19.27
CA SER A 184 10.23 1.39 20.60
C SER A 184 8.78 1.51 21.06
N ILE A 185 8.19 2.70 20.98
CA ILE A 185 6.79 2.95 21.35
C ILE A 185 5.84 2.11 20.50
N LEU A 186 6.04 2.09 19.18
CA LEU A 186 5.21 1.29 18.26
C LEU A 186 5.29 -0.19 18.56
N SER A 187 6.50 -0.71 18.83
CA SER A 187 6.71 -2.14 19.04
C SER A 187 6.10 -2.68 20.34
N GLU A 188 5.81 -1.81 21.31
CA GLU A 188 5.20 -2.15 22.61
C GLU A 188 3.68 -1.83 22.66
N SER A 189 3.14 -1.19 21.62
CA SER A 189 1.76 -0.69 21.64
C SER A 189 0.73 -1.77 21.34
N ASN A 190 -0.38 -1.72 22.09
CA ASN A 190 -1.60 -2.48 21.81
C ASN A 190 -2.67 -1.64 21.07
N GLU A 191 -2.37 -0.38 20.72
CA GLU A 191 -3.29 0.54 20.03
C GLU A 191 -3.01 0.62 18.53
N ILE A 192 -2.57 -0.51 17.95
CA ILE A 192 -2.27 -0.67 16.53
C ILE A 192 -3.25 -1.68 15.93
N SER A 193 -3.79 -1.35 14.76
CA SER A 193 -4.65 -2.25 13.99
C SER A 193 -4.15 -2.38 12.55
N PHE A 194 -4.36 -3.54 11.93
CA PHE A 194 -4.03 -3.73 10.52
C PHE A 194 -4.97 -2.91 9.63
N VAL A 195 -4.40 -2.23 8.64
CA VAL A 195 -5.15 -1.53 7.59
C VAL A 195 -5.71 -2.54 6.58
N ASN A 196 -4.89 -3.49 6.16
CA ASN A 196 -5.31 -4.57 5.29
C ASN A 196 -5.64 -5.82 6.10
N ASN A 197 -6.57 -6.63 5.60
CA ASN A 197 -6.95 -7.89 6.24
C ASN A 197 -5.80 -8.92 6.21
N GLU A 198 -5.96 -10.04 6.92
CA GLU A 198 -4.95 -11.11 6.98
C GLU A 198 -4.62 -11.74 5.62
N ALA A 199 -5.54 -11.65 4.66
CA ALA A 199 -5.36 -12.15 3.31
C ALA A 199 -4.52 -11.23 2.42
N TYR A 200 -4.29 -9.97 2.84
CA TYR A 200 -3.40 -9.07 2.12
C TYR A 200 -1.95 -9.51 2.32
N THR A 201 -1.35 -9.94 1.23
CA THR A 201 0.08 -10.25 1.19
C THR A 201 0.70 -9.40 0.09
N LEU A 202 1.67 -8.58 0.45
CA LEU A 202 2.60 -8.08 -0.55
C LEU A 202 3.35 -9.28 -1.14
N ALA A 203 3.55 -9.28 -2.43
CA ALA A 203 4.38 -10.27 -3.12
C ALA A 203 5.88 -10.11 -2.80
N ALA A 204 6.24 -9.68 -1.60
CA ALA A 204 7.60 -9.31 -1.26
C ALA A 204 7.96 -9.72 0.17
N ASP A 205 8.20 -10.99 0.36
CA ASP A 205 9.17 -11.42 1.38
C ASP A 205 10.35 -12.05 0.63
N GLU A 206 11.17 -11.17 0.05
CA GLU A 206 12.42 -11.54 -0.62
C GLU A 206 13.53 -11.67 0.42
N SER A 207 13.53 -12.75 1.16
CA SER A 207 14.79 -13.24 1.72
C SER A 207 15.61 -13.85 0.57
N LYS A 208 16.61 -13.14 0.09
CA LYS A 208 17.48 -13.48 -1.07
C LYS A 208 18.17 -14.86 -1.05
N ASN A 209 17.89 -15.71 -0.07
CA ASN A 209 18.47 -17.05 0.09
C ASN A 209 17.44 -18.15 0.35
N ASP A 210 16.15 -17.92 0.14
CA ASP A 210 15.13 -18.93 0.37
C ASP A 210 14.71 -19.57 -0.97
N ARG A 211 14.57 -20.90 -0.99
CA ARG A 211 14.02 -21.68 -2.13
C ARG A 211 12.65 -21.16 -2.62
N LEU A 212 12.00 -20.33 -1.85
CA LEU A 212 10.74 -19.68 -2.23
C LEU A 212 10.92 -18.33 -2.95
N SER A 213 12.10 -17.72 -2.94
CA SER A 213 12.34 -16.43 -3.60
C SER A 213 12.10 -16.51 -5.11
N GLU A 214 12.61 -17.57 -5.76
CA GLU A 214 12.39 -17.84 -7.18
C GLU A 214 10.91 -18.11 -7.48
N VAL A 215 10.21 -18.80 -6.57
CA VAL A 215 8.76 -19.04 -6.66
C VAL A 215 7.99 -17.72 -6.59
N TYR A 216 8.32 -16.85 -5.66
CA TYR A 216 7.66 -15.55 -5.53
C TYR A 216 7.88 -14.66 -6.76
N GLN A 217 9.12 -14.63 -7.26
CA GLN A 217 9.43 -13.90 -8.49
C GLN A 217 8.66 -14.46 -9.69
N TYR A 218 8.64 -15.77 -9.86
CA TYR A 218 7.91 -16.43 -10.93
C TYR A 218 6.41 -16.12 -10.88
N VAL A 219 5.79 -16.22 -9.70
CA VAL A 219 4.37 -15.88 -9.51
C VAL A 219 4.10 -14.42 -9.83
N LYS A 220 4.97 -13.49 -9.41
CA LYS A 220 4.84 -12.06 -9.69
C LYS A 220 4.83 -11.75 -11.19
N GLU A 221 5.64 -12.47 -11.96
CA GLU A 221 5.75 -12.28 -13.40
C GLU A 221 4.64 -13.00 -14.20
N ASN A 222 4.14 -14.14 -13.67
CA ASN A 222 3.27 -15.05 -14.40
C ASN A 222 1.89 -15.28 -13.75
N TYR A 223 1.47 -14.48 -12.77
CA TYR A 223 0.20 -14.68 -12.03
C TYR A 223 -1.04 -14.74 -12.92
N LYS A 224 -1.00 -14.17 -14.12
CA LYS A 224 -2.08 -14.20 -15.12
C LYS A 224 -2.25 -15.58 -15.73
N GLU A 225 -1.18 -16.35 -15.81
CA GLU A 225 -1.14 -17.66 -16.46
C GLU A 225 -1.67 -18.79 -15.56
N ASP A 226 -1.93 -19.95 -16.15
CA ASP A 226 -2.39 -21.15 -15.41
C ASP A 226 -1.19 -21.85 -14.75
N ILE A 227 -0.77 -21.35 -13.60
CA ILE A 227 0.39 -21.86 -12.87
C ILE A 227 0.05 -23.19 -12.18
N SER A 228 0.74 -24.24 -12.55
CA SER A 228 0.57 -25.57 -11.96
C SER A 228 1.47 -25.80 -10.74
N LEU A 229 1.01 -26.66 -9.80
CA LEU A 229 1.84 -27.07 -8.66
C LEU A 229 3.11 -27.80 -9.07
N ASN A 230 3.07 -28.57 -10.18
CA ASN A 230 4.25 -29.27 -10.69
C ASN A 230 5.33 -28.30 -11.18
N GLU A 231 4.92 -27.24 -11.85
CA GLU A 231 5.80 -26.18 -12.34
C GLU A 231 6.48 -25.44 -11.19
N ILE A 232 5.70 -24.99 -10.21
CA ILE A 232 6.21 -24.29 -9.03
C ILE A 232 7.13 -25.16 -8.18
N ALA A 233 6.81 -26.45 -8.05
CA ALA A 233 7.66 -27.38 -7.32
C ALA A 233 9.04 -27.57 -8.01
N LYS A 234 9.08 -27.55 -9.34
CA LYS A 234 10.33 -27.58 -10.12
C LYS A 234 11.15 -26.32 -9.86
N ILE A 235 10.55 -25.15 -9.89
CA ILE A 235 11.22 -23.87 -9.58
C ILE A 235 11.82 -23.91 -8.18
N ALA A 236 11.09 -24.40 -7.18
CA ALA A 236 11.58 -24.58 -5.82
C ALA A 236 12.57 -25.74 -5.65
N ASN A 237 12.85 -26.50 -6.71
CA ASN A 237 13.70 -27.69 -6.71
C ASN A 237 13.29 -28.75 -5.65
N VAL A 238 11.99 -29.05 -5.59
CA VAL A 238 11.38 -30.03 -4.70
C VAL A 238 10.24 -30.78 -5.39
N THR A 239 9.76 -31.87 -4.75
CA THR A 239 8.53 -32.54 -5.23
C THR A 239 7.28 -31.71 -4.91
N PRO A 240 6.16 -31.83 -5.67
CA PRO A 240 4.93 -31.10 -5.39
C PRO A 240 4.40 -31.25 -3.96
N THR A 241 4.47 -32.45 -3.41
CA THR A 241 4.06 -32.73 -2.03
C THR A 241 4.96 -32.02 -1.01
N SER A 242 6.27 -32.07 -1.22
CA SER A 242 7.25 -31.35 -0.38
C SER A 242 7.08 -29.85 -0.48
N PHE A 243 6.82 -29.34 -1.69
CA PHE A 243 6.52 -27.92 -1.91
C PHE A 243 5.29 -27.47 -1.13
N CYS A 244 4.15 -28.16 -1.26
CA CYS A 244 2.92 -27.80 -0.54
C CYS A 244 3.14 -27.76 0.97
N ARG A 245 3.85 -28.75 1.52
CA ARG A 245 4.17 -28.80 2.96
C ARG A 245 5.08 -27.64 3.38
N MET A 246 6.18 -27.42 2.66
CA MET A 246 7.14 -26.36 2.92
C MET A 246 6.47 -24.97 2.80
N PHE A 247 5.74 -24.74 1.72
CA PHE A 247 5.05 -23.48 1.46
C PHE A 247 4.04 -23.17 2.58
N LYS A 248 3.20 -24.16 2.96
CA LYS A 248 2.21 -24.00 4.04
C LYS A 248 2.88 -23.76 5.40
N LEU A 249 4.00 -24.41 5.69
CA LEU A 249 4.74 -24.17 6.94
C LEU A 249 5.28 -22.74 7.02
N LYS A 250 5.86 -22.23 5.92
CA LYS A 250 6.46 -20.88 5.87
C LYS A 250 5.43 -19.76 5.76
N THR A 251 4.40 -19.92 4.90
CA THR A 251 3.44 -18.85 4.60
C THR A 251 2.13 -18.96 5.38
N LYS A 252 1.92 -20.07 6.13
CA LYS A 252 0.67 -20.41 6.85
C LYS A 252 -0.55 -20.57 5.95
N LYS A 253 -0.38 -20.60 4.62
CA LYS A 253 -1.44 -20.77 3.61
C LYS A 253 -0.99 -21.71 2.49
N SER A 254 -1.94 -22.22 1.70
CA SER A 254 -1.63 -22.98 0.50
C SER A 254 -1.11 -22.08 -0.62
N PHE A 255 -0.40 -22.67 -1.59
CA PHE A 255 0.06 -21.96 -2.78
C PHE A 255 -1.11 -21.35 -3.59
N ILE A 256 -2.22 -22.08 -3.72
CA ILE A 256 -3.41 -21.59 -4.43
C ILE A 256 -4.04 -20.39 -3.73
N GLU A 257 -4.09 -20.39 -2.39
CA GLU A 257 -4.56 -19.23 -1.62
C GLU A 257 -3.64 -18.03 -1.87
N TYR A 258 -2.34 -18.21 -1.81
CA TYR A 258 -1.36 -17.18 -2.12
C TYR A 258 -1.50 -16.61 -3.54
N LEU A 259 -1.60 -17.47 -4.57
CA LEU A 259 -1.80 -17.06 -5.96
C LEU A 259 -3.08 -16.24 -6.13
N ASN A 260 -4.17 -16.68 -5.49
CA ASN A 260 -5.44 -15.95 -5.53
C ASN A 260 -5.35 -14.57 -4.85
N GLU A 261 -4.59 -14.43 -3.77
CA GLU A 261 -4.34 -13.14 -3.12
C GLU A 261 -3.59 -12.19 -4.06
N ILE A 262 -2.54 -12.65 -4.74
CA ILE A 262 -1.81 -11.87 -5.75
C ILE A 262 -2.76 -11.40 -6.86
N ARG A 263 -3.57 -12.30 -7.40
CA ARG A 263 -4.55 -11.98 -8.45
C ARG A 263 -5.58 -10.95 -8.01
N VAL A 264 -6.12 -11.10 -6.80
CA VAL A 264 -7.09 -10.16 -6.24
C VAL A 264 -6.42 -8.81 -5.93
N SER A 265 -5.19 -8.77 -5.46
CA SER A 265 -4.44 -7.53 -5.28
C SER A 265 -4.26 -6.77 -6.60
N HIS A 266 -3.92 -7.46 -7.69
CA HIS A 266 -3.86 -6.86 -9.02
C HIS A 266 -5.24 -6.41 -9.52
N ALA A 267 -6.30 -7.17 -9.23
CA ALA A 267 -7.66 -6.76 -9.57
C ALA A 267 -8.09 -5.49 -8.82
N CYS A 268 -7.73 -5.33 -7.55
CA CYS A 268 -7.95 -4.08 -6.81
C CYS A 268 -7.29 -2.90 -7.52
N LYS A 269 -6.05 -3.09 -8.00
CA LYS A 269 -5.34 -2.09 -8.78
C LYS A 269 -6.08 -1.74 -10.07
N LEU A 270 -6.46 -2.74 -10.89
CA LEU A 270 -7.17 -2.51 -12.15
C LEU A 270 -8.55 -1.87 -11.95
N LEU A 271 -9.25 -2.23 -10.87
CA LEU A 271 -10.54 -1.62 -10.50
C LEU A 271 -10.42 -0.12 -10.22
N ILE A 272 -9.26 0.32 -9.70
CA ILE A 272 -8.98 1.72 -9.39
C ILE A 272 -8.43 2.46 -10.63
N GLU A 273 -7.51 1.82 -11.37
CA GLU A 273 -6.71 2.47 -12.41
C GLU A 273 -7.38 2.46 -13.80
N THR A 274 -8.44 1.66 -14.02
CA THR A 274 -9.00 1.44 -15.35
C THR A 274 -10.53 1.42 -15.34
N ASP A 275 -11.12 1.72 -16.51
CA ASP A 275 -12.56 1.56 -16.77
C ASP A 275 -12.92 0.15 -17.26
N MET A 276 -12.01 -0.82 -17.19
CA MET A 276 -12.23 -2.19 -17.64
C MET A 276 -13.47 -2.81 -16.98
N GLY A 277 -14.21 -3.61 -17.76
CA GLY A 277 -15.36 -4.37 -17.25
C GLY A 277 -14.95 -5.39 -16.17
N MET A 278 -15.87 -5.74 -15.26
CA MET A 278 -15.59 -6.70 -14.17
C MET A 278 -15.12 -8.06 -14.70
N SER A 279 -15.70 -8.53 -15.81
CA SER A 279 -15.28 -9.79 -16.45
C SER A 279 -13.90 -9.69 -17.10
N GLU A 280 -13.60 -8.56 -17.71
CA GLU A 280 -12.31 -8.26 -18.31
C GLU A 280 -11.20 -8.24 -17.25
N ILE A 281 -11.41 -7.56 -16.12
CA ILE A 281 -10.50 -7.57 -14.98
C ILE A 281 -10.29 -9.00 -14.44
N ALA A 282 -11.37 -9.79 -14.35
CA ALA A 282 -11.26 -11.18 -13.90
C ALA A 282 -10.30 -11.98 -14.78
N TYR A 283 -10.44 -11.89 -16.10
CA TYR A 283 -9.55 -12.58 -17.04
C TYR A 283 -8.13 -12.01 -17.03
N GLU A 284 -7.98 -10.70 -17.02
CA GLU A 284 -6.68 -10.02 -16.96
C GLU A 284 -5.89 -10.37 -15.69
N CYS A 285 -6.58 -10.74 -14.61
CA CYS A 285 -5.96 -11.24 -13.37
C CYS A 285 -5.84 -12.78 -13.32
N GLY A 286 -6.03 -13.50 -14.43
CA GLY A 286 -5.83 -14.95 -14.52
C GLY A 286 -6.95 -15.79 -13.92
N HIS A 287 -8.15 -15.23 -13.72
CA HIS A 287 -9.32 -16.01 -13.30
C HIS A 287 -10.06 -16.61 -14.50
N LYS A 288 -10.34 -17.91 -14.47
CA LYS A 288 -11.03 -18.61 -15.57
C LYS A 288 -12.50 -18.23 -15.72
N THR A 289 -13.13 -17.69 -14.68
CA THR A 289 -14.53 -17.24 -14.70
C THR A 289 -14.75 -16.02 -13.82
N ALA A 290 -15.62 -15.11 -14.26
CA ALA A 290 -16.02 -13.94 -13.47
C ALA A 290 -16.74 -14.34 -12.15
N SER A 291 -17.48 -15.45 -12.14
CA SER A 291 -18.17 -15.93 -10.93
C SER A 291 -17.19 -16.34 -9.84
N ASN A 292 -16.13 -17.10 -10.20
CA ASN A 292 -15.09 -17.49 -9.25
C ASN A 292 -14.31 -16.27 -8.76
N PHE A 293 -13.98 -15.34 -9.66
CA PHE A 293 -13.36 -14.07 -9.33
C PHE A 293 -14.18 -13.28 -8.30
N ASN A 294 -15.47 -13.04 -8.57
CA ASN A 294 -16.34 -12.29 -7.66
C ASN A 294 -16.41 -12.90 -6.27
N ARG A 295 -16.52 -14.23 -6.18
CA ARG A 295 -16.55 -14.98 -4.92
C ARG A 295 -15.24 -14.82 -4.15
N LEU A 296 -14.10 -14.99 -4.82
CA LEU A 296 -12.77 -14.88 -4.22
C LEU A 296 -12.47 -13.42 -3.81
N PHE A 297 -12.77 -12.47 -4.68
CA PHE A 297 -12.60 -11.06 -4.41
C PHE A 297 -13.37 -10.64 -3.15
N LYS A 298 -14.68 -10.99 -3.07
CA LYS A 298 -15.49 -10.71 -1.87
C LYS A 298 -14.96 -11.40 -0.62
N LYS A 299 -14.47 -12.66 -0.74
CA LYS A 299 -13.86 -13.37 0.39
C LYS A 299 -12.62 -12.66 0.92
N LEU A 300 -11.77 -12.10 0.04
CA LEU A 300 -10.48 -11.52 0.39
C LEU A 300 -10.57 -10.03 0.77
N THR A 301 -11.49 -9.26 0.17
CA THR A 301 -11.61 -7.81 0.39
C THR A 301 -12.82 -7.41 1.25
N GLY A 302 -13.72 -8.35 1.52
CA GLY A 302 -14.97 -8.07 2.24
C GLY A 302 -16.10 -7.47 1.39
N THR A 303 -15.81 -7.01 0.16
CA THR A 303 -16.77 -6.36 -0.75
C THR A 303 -16.72 -6.96 -2.14
N THR A 304 -17.77 -6.77 -2.95
CA THR A 304 -17.73 -7.18 -4.36
C THR A 304 -16.84 -6.24 -5.18
N PRO A 305 -16.30 -6.68 -6.35
CA PRO A 305 -15.49 -5.82 -7.22
C PRO A 305 -16.24 -4.53 -7.62
N LYS A 306 -17.55 -4.63 -7.88
CA LYS A 306 -18.39 -3.47 -8.23
C LYS A 306 -18.53 -2.48 -7.07
N GLU A 307 -18.76 -2.98 -5.84
CA GLU A 307 -18.82 -2.14 -4.64
C GLU A 307 -17.46 -1.53 -4.33
N TYR A 308 -16.38 -2.27 -4.57
CA TYR A 308 -15.00 -1.80 -4.38
C TYR A 308 -14.70 -0.61 -5.29
N ARG A 309 -14.96 -0.74 -6.61
CA ARG A 309 -14.82 0.36 -7.59
C ARG A 309 -15.64 1.58 -7.19
N LYS A 310 -16.94 1.38 -6.85
CA LYS A 310 -17.82 2.47 -6.44
C LYS A 310 -17.31 3.23 -5.20
N LYS A 311 -16.64 2.54 -4.27
CA LYS A 311 -16.02 3.21 -3.10
C LYS A 311 -14.83 4.07 -3.46
N THR A 312 -14.17 3.80 -4.59
CA THR A 312 -12.99 4.56 -5.06
C THR A 312 -13.37 5.68 -6.03
N GLU A 313 -14.56 5.57 -6.68
CA GLU A 313 -15.10 6.59 -7.60
C GLU A 313 -15.85 7.71 -6.85
N ASN A 314 -16.27 7.47 -5.60
CA ASN A 314 -16.91 8.44 -4.72
C ASN A 314 -15.88 8.96 -3.70
#